data_f890299bc5dc608bc54133d1acf2aeb2
#
_entry.id   f890299bc5dc608bc54133d1acf2aeb2
#
_cell.length_a   1.000
_cell.length_b   1.000
_cell.length_c   1.000
_cell.angle_alpha   90.00
_cell.angle_beta   90.00
_cell.angle_gamma   90.00
#
_symmetry.space_group_name_H-M   'P 1'
#
loop_
_entity.id
_entity.type
_entity.pdbx_description
1 polymer ?
#
loop_
_entity_poly.entity_id
_entity_poly.type
_entity_poly.pdbx_seq_one_letter_code
_entity_poly.pdbx_strand_id
1 'polypeptide(L)'
;MTQRLILRHGDCVDVLNGYEDGSLGAIISDPPYDLTAVSRGGSARQAGTGPFGRHELDTVSIRGGFMGKKWDGTGIAFSADLWDEVYRVLKPGGVIKAFSGTRTFHRMAAAMAQAGFLDLRVESWNYGSGFPKSMNISKQIDKRPVASSTPARRWDGWGTALKPSWEPVVVGRKPE
;
A
#
# COMPACT_ATOMS: atom_id res chain seq x y z
N MET A 1 -15.13 -34.10 -3.68
CA MET A 1 -15.65 -32.79 -3.27
C MET A 1 -15.59 -31.88 -4.47
N THR A 2 -16.71 -31.33 -4.91
CA THR A 2 -16.76 -30.43 -6.07
C THR A 2 -16.26 -29.06 -5.62
N GLN A 3 -15.12 -28.58 -6.17
CA GLN A 3 -14.63 -27.24 -5.92
C GLN A 3 -15.59 -26.25 -6.58
N ARG A 4 -16.09 -25.29 -5.80
CA ARG A 4 -16.99 -24.25 -6.27
C ARG A 4 -16.22 -22.92 -6.32
N LEU A 5 -16.11 -22.32 -7.50
CA LEU A 5 -15.62 -20.96 -7.68
C LEU A 5 -16.80 -19.97 -7.63
N ILE A 6 -16.68 -18.94 -6.81
CA ILE A 6 -17.64 -17.84 -6.72
C ILE A 6 -16.89 -16.55 -7.01
N LEU A 7 -17.32 -15.80 -8.03
CA LEU A 7 -16.82 -14.48 -8.35
C LEU A 7 -17.81 -13.41 -7.82
N ARG A 8 -17.29 -12.43 -7.08
CA ARG A 8 -18.05 -11.29 -6.60
C ARG A 8 -17.38 -10.00 -7.05
N HIS A 9 -18.16 -9.05 -7.53
CA HIS A 9 -17.73 -7.72 -7.93
C HIS A 9 -18.39 -6.68 -7.02
N GLY A 10 -17.58 -5.79 -6.42
CA GLY A 10 -18.06 -4.75 -5.52
C GLY A 10 -16.94 -4.16 -4.67
N ASP A 11 -17.27 -3.22 -3.81
CA ASP A 11 -16.39 -2.78 -2.75
C ASP A 11 -16.07 -3.97 -1.82
N CYS A 12 -14.81 -4.09 -1.41
CA CYS A 12 -14.39 -5.28 -0.65
C CYS A 12 -15.02 -5.33 0.75
N VAL A 13 -15.23 -4.20 1.40
CA VAL A 13 -15.87 -4.13 2.71
C VAL A 13 -17.35 -4.51 2.59
N ASP A 14 -18.06 -3.97 1.59
CA ASP A 14 -19.46 -4.31 1.33
C ASP A 14 -19.64 -5.79 1.01
N VAL A 15 -18.70 -6.37 0.24
CA VAL A 15 -18.72 -7.80 -0.08
C VAL A 15 -18.47 -8.64 1.18
N LEU A 16 -17.49 -8.24 2.03
CA LEU A 16 -17.19 -8.94 3.27
C LEU A 16 -18.36 -8.90 4.26
N ASN A 17 -19.08 -7.77 4.33
CA ASN A 17 -20.30 -7.64 5.15
C ASN A 17 -21.37 -8.69 4.84
N GLY A 18 -21.37 -9.24 3.63
CA GLY A 18 -22.27 -10.33 3.24
C GLY A 18 -21.83 -11.72 3.68
N TYR A 19 -20.68 -11.87 4.36
CA TYR A 19 -20.20 -13.14 4.88
C TYR A 19 -20.47 -13.28 6.38
N GLU A 20 -20.79 -14.50 6.81
CA GLU A 20 -20.96 -14.80 8.23
C GLU A 20 -19.62 -14.74 8.98
N ASP A 21 -19.68 -14.46 10.29
CA ASP A 21 -18.53 -14.49 11.18
C ASP A 21 -17.86 -15.86 11.14
N GLY A 22 -16.55 -15.88 11.06
CA GLY A 22 -15.78 -17.11 11.07
C GLY A 22 -16.12 -18.08 9.92
N SER A 23 -16.54 -17.59 8.77
CA SER A 23 -16.91 -18.43 7.61
C SER A 23 -15.70 -18.80 6.74
N LEU A 24 -14.65 -17.97 6.70
CA LEU A 24 -13.49 -18.15 5.82
C LEU A 24 -12.29 -18.77 6.54
N GLY A 25 -11.68 -19.79 5.93
CA GLY A 25 -10.50 -20.46 6.50
C GLY A 25 -9.20 -19.72 6.26
N ALA A 26 -9.09 -19.00 5.14
CA ALA A 26 -7.94 -18.19 4.78
C ALA A 26 -8.34 -17.09 3.81
N ILE A 27 -7.58 -16.00 3.83
CA ILE A 27 -7.73 -14.88 2.89
C ILE A 27 -6.35 -14.56 2.27
N ILE A 28 -6.34 -14.30 0.96
CA ILE A 28 -5.19 -13.73 0.26
C ILE A 28 -5.69 -12.46 -0.41
N SER A 29 -5.00 -11.35 -0.18
CA SER A 29 -5.40 -10.03 -0.67
C SER A 29 -4.22 -9.29 -1.29
N ASP A 30 -4.52 -8.52 -2.35
CA ASP A 30 -3.60 -7.58 -2.98
C ASP A 30 -4.27 -6.18 -2.97
N PRO A 31 -4.30 -5.52 -1.79
CA PRO A 31 -4.94 -4.22 -1.65
C PRO A 31 -4.08 -3.12 -2.31
N PRO A 32 -4.64 -1.95 -2.61
CA PRO A 32 -3.87 -0.81 -3.10
C PRO A 32 -2.70 -0.47 -2.18
N TYR A 33 -1.50 -0.25 -2.77
CA TYR A 33 -0.26 -0.03 -2.00
C TYR A 33 -0.07 1.42 -1.53
N ASP A 34 -0.93 2.34 -1.95
CA ASP A 34 -0.84 3.79 -1.67
C ASP A 34 0.52 4.40 -2.08
N LEU A 35 1.07 3.95 -3.18
CA LEU A 35 2.38 4.39 -3.64
C LEU A 35 2.40 5.85 -4.10
N THR A 36 1.25 6.39 -4.46
CA THR A 36 1.07 7.74 -5.00
C THR A 36 0.64 8.77 -3.97
N ALA A 37 0.21 8.34 -2.79
CA ALA A 37 -0.24 9.22 -1.71
C ALA A 37 0.86 10.14 -1.15
N VAL A 38 2.11 9.99 -1.58
CA VAL A 38 3.26 10.78 -1.10
C VAL A 38 3.89 11.60 -2.23
N SER A 39 3.14 12.18 -3.13
CA SER A 39 3.68 13.30 -3.87
C SER A 39 3.49 14.57 -3.04
N ARG A 40 4.49 14.92 -2.24
CA ARG A 40 4.70 16.26 -1.69
C ARG A 40 4.84 17.26 -2.84
N GLY A 41 3.74 17.60 -3.44
CA GLY A 41 3.67 18.57 -4.51
C GLY A 41 2.60 19.58 -4.23
N GLY A 42 2.90 20.58 -3.48
CA GLY A 42 2.00 21.70 -3.26
C GLY A 42 2.44 22.44 -2.00
N SER A 43 2.83 23.65 -2.18
CA SER A 43 3.09 24.68 -1.18
C SER A 43 1.89 24.92 -0.25
N ALA A 44 1.60 23.99 0.62
CA ALA A 44 0.84 24.21 1.82
C ALA A 44 1.82 24.20 3.00
N ARG A 45 2.66 25.24 3.04
CA ARG A 45 3.38 25.63 4.24
C ARG A 45 2.40 26.29 5.20
N GLN A 46 1.63 25.50 5.91
CA GLN A 46 1.08 25.81 7.22
C GLN A 46 0.95 24.49 7.97
N ALA A 47 2.10 23.91 8.29
CA ALA A 47 2.18 22.85 9.26
C ALA A 47 2.73 23.47 10.55
N GLY A 48 2.19 23.03 11.68
CA GLY A 48 2.54 23.53 12.99
C GLY A 48 4.05 23.54 13.25
N THR A 49 4.47 24.52 13.98
CA THR A 49 5.82 24.84 14.40
C THR A 49 6.36 23.81 15.40
N GLY A 50 6.83 22.65 14.92
CA GLY A 50 7.52 21.69 15.78
C GLY A 50 8.25 20.64 14.97
N PRO A 51 9.39 20.08 15.46
CA PRO A 51 10.18 19.09 14.75
C PRO A 51 9.43 17.76 14.52
N PHE A 52 8.27 17.57 15.14
CA PHE A 52 7.38 16.42 14.99
C PHE A 52 5.94 16.85 14.68
N GLY A 53 5.77 17.85 13.81
CA GLY A 53 4.45 18.33 13.42
C GLY A 53 3.53 17.16 13.07
N ARG A 54 2.39 17.06 13.75
CA ARG A 54 1.35 16.10 13.43
C ARG A 54 0.85 16.42 12.04
N HIS A 55 1.07 15.53 11.09
CA HIS A 55 0.38 15.56 9.82
C HIS A 55 -1.08 15.19 10.10
N GLU A 56 -1.96 16.18 10.06
CA GLU A 56 -3.37 15.91 9.81
C GLU A 56 -3.48 15.19 8.49
N LEU A 57 -3.98 13.96 8.52
CA LEU A 57 -4.18 13.10 7.35
C LEU A 57 -5.33 13.59 6.44
N ASP A 58 -5.94 14.72 6.77
CA ASP A 58 -7.25 15.12 6.25
C ASP A 58 -7.25 15.87 4.91
N THR A 59 -6.11 16.09 4.29
CA THR A 59 -6.08 16.71 2.95
C THR A 59 -5.07 16.07 2.03
N VAL A 60 -5.15 14.77 1.83
CA VAL A 60 -4.46 14.13 0.72
C VAL A 60 -5.24 14.43 -0.56
N SER A 61 -4.85 15.50 -1.24
CA SER A 61 -5.30 15.76 -2.59
C SER A 61 -4.82 14.60 -3.48
N ILE A 62 -5.72 13.67 -3.78
CA ILE A 62 -5.49 12.52 -4.66
C ILE A 62 -5.26 13.07 -6.07
N ARG A 63 -4.03 13.45 -6.37
CA ARG A 63 -3.61 13.78 -7.72
C ARG A 63 -3.06 12.52 -8.38
N GLY A 64 -3.93 11.86 -9.16
CA GLY A 64 -3.58 10.83 -10.11
C GLY A 64 -2.92 9.59 -9.50
N GLY A 65 -3.70 8.55 -9.19
CA GLY A 65 -3.23 7.22 -8.82
C GLY A 65 -2.40 6.55 -9.91
N PHE A 66 -1.93 5.34 -9.66
CA PHE A 66 -1.18 4.51 -10.62
C PHE A 66 -1.91 4.46 -11.97
N MET A 67 -1.21 4.80 -13.07
CA MET A 67 -1.76 4.91 -14.43
C MET A 67 -2.95 5.88 -14.55
N GLY A 68 -3.02 6.94 -13.73
CA GLY A 68 -4.13 7.90 -13.74
C GLY A 68 -5.43 7.41 -13.11
N LYS A 69 -5.42 6.24 -12.47
CA LYS A 69 -6.57 5.67 -11.77
C LYS A 69 -6.59 6.09 -10.30
N LYS A 70 -7.78 6.37 -9.78
CA LYS A 70 -7.94 6.85 -8.39
C LYS A 70 -7.90 5.74 -7.33
N TRP A 71 -7.91 4.46 -7.72
CA TRP A 71 -7.98 3.34 -6.80
C TRP A 71 -6.72 3.16 -5.93
N ASP A 72 -5.55 3.56 -6.43
CA ASP A 72 -4.31 3.56 -5.64
C ASP A 72 -4.19 4.91 -4.92
N GLY A 73 -4.38 4.95 -3.64
CA GLY A 73 -4.38 6.19 -2.84
C GLY A 73 -5.65 6.37 -2.02
N THR A 74 -6.45 5.32 -1.88
CA THR A 74 -7.66 5.34 -1.05
C THR A 74 -7.35 5.21 0.44
N GLY A 75 -6.15 4.76 0.80
CA GLY A 75 -5.78 4.46 2.18
C GLY A 75 -6.42 3.20 2.76
N ILE A 76 -7.19 2.46 1.97
CA ILE A 76 -7.97 1.32 2.47
C ILE A 76 -7.11 0.25 3.13
N ALA A 77 -5.91 0.00 2.60
CA ALA A 77 -4.97 -0.96 3.17
C ALA A 77 -4.47 -0.59 4.59
N PHE A 78 -4.70 0.65 5.03
CA PHE A 78 -4.31 1.18 6.34
C PHE A 78 -5.51 1.48 7.22
N SER A 79 -6.73 1.21 6.73
CA SER A 79 -7.96 1.38 7.50
C SER A 79 -8.15 0.22 8.46
N ALA A 80 -8.45 0.53 9.73
CA ALA A 80 -8.84 -0.47 10.71
C ALA A 80 -10.13 -1.19 10.26
N ASP A 81 -11.08 -0.45 9.69
CA ASP A 81 -12.40 -1.00 9.31
C ASP A 81 -12.27 -2.19 8.33
N LEU A 82 -11.34 -2.11 7.36
CA LEU A 82 -11.08 -3.23 6.45
C LEU A 82 -10.60 -4.46 7.23
N TRP A 83 -9.61 -4.26 8.10
CA TRP A 83 -8.98 -5.39 8.79
C TRP A 83 -9.85 -5.96 9.90
N ASP A 84 -10.73 -5.15 10.50
CA ASP A 84 -11.76 -5.62 11.43
C ASP A 84 -12.76 -6.55 10.72
N GLU A 85 -13.20 -6.21 9.51
CA GLU A 85 -14.06 -7.07 8.71
C GLU A 85 -13.34 -8.34 8.25
N VAL A 86 -12.09 -8.24 7.80
CA VAL A 86 -11.26 -9.40 7.46
C VAL A 86 -11.08 -10.31 8.67
N TYR A 87 -10.86 -9.75 9.85
CA TYR A 87 -10.74 -10.48 11.10
C TYR A 87 -12.06 -11.17 11.48
N ARG A 88 -13.19 -10.46 11.37
CA ARG A 88 -14.52 -10.97 11.67
C ARG A 88 -14.84 -12.24 10.88
N VAL A 89 -14.65 -12.19 9.56
CA VAL A 89 -15.02 -13.29 8.65
C VAL A 89 -14.06 -14.48 8.70
N LEU A 90 -12.84 -14.31 9.20
CA LEU A 90 -11.90 -15.40 9.36
C LEU A 90 -12.30 -16.32 10.52
N LYS A 91 -12.16 -17.63 10.33
CA LYS A 91 -12.27 -18.63 11.38
C LYS A 91 -11.20 -18.42 12.45
N PRO A 92 -11.44 -18.83 13.72
CA PRO A 92 -10.36 -19.02 14.67
C PRO A 92 -9.22 -19.85 14.06
N GLY A 93 -7.97 -19.44 14.28
CA GLY A 93 -6.80 -20.05 13.65
C GLY A 93 -6.60 -19.71 12.16
N GLY A 94 -7.54 -18.99 11.53
CA GLY A 94 -7.48 -18.60 10.12
C GLY A 94 -6.33 -17.64 9.80
N VAL A 95 -5.85 -17.68 8.57
CA VAL A 95 -4.66 -16.93 8.12
C VAL A 95 -5.01 -15.90 7.06
N ILE A 96 -4.45 -14.72 7.18
CA ILE A 96 -4.44 -13.68 6.14
C ILE A 96 -3.05 -13.53 5.57
N LYS A 97 -2.94 -13.43 4.23
CA LYS A 97 -1.75 -13.00 3.51
C LYS A 97 -2.10 -11.79 2.65
N ALA A 98 -1.47 -10.65 2.91
CA ALA A 98 -1.74 -9.41 2.21
C ALA A 98 -0.47 -8.84 1.58
N PHE A 99 -0.48 -8.68 0.25
CA PHE A 99 0.60 -8.03 -0.49
C PHE A 99 0.65 -6.55 -0.19
N SER A 100 1.84 -5.96 -0.26
CA SER A 100 2.05 -4.53 0.01
C SER A 100 3.30 -3.99 -0.64
N GLY A 101 3.43 -2.67 -0.64
CA GLY A 101 4.65 -2.00 -1.08
C GLY A 101 5.74 -2.03 -0.01
N THR A 102 7.01 -2.11 -0.45
CA THR A 102 8.19 -2.08 0.43
C THR A 102 8.28 -0.82 1.32
N ARG A 103 7.58 0.25 0.96
CA ARG A 103 7.56 1.52 1.72
C ARG A 103 6.36 1.67 2.63
N THR A 104 5.33 0.84 2.48
CA THR A 104 4.03 1.03 3.13
C THR A 104 3.56 -0.16 3.95
N PHE A 105 4.16 -1.35 3.80
CA PHE A 105 3.72 -2.57 4.47
C PHE A 105 3.66 -2.46 6.01
N HIS A 106 4.54 -1.67 6.62
CA HIS A 106 4.57 -1.46 8.06
C HIS A 106 3.30 -0.78 8.58
N ARG A 107 2.68 0.11 7.77
CA ARG A 107 1.41 0.77 8.11
C ARG A 107 0.25 -0.23 8.08
N MET A 108 0.22 -1.09 7.06
CA MET A 108 -0.75 -2.16 6.93
C MET A 108 -0.62 -3.17 8.09
N ALA A 109 0.61 -3.58 8.42
CA ALA A 109 0.85 -4.47 9.55
C ALA A 109 0.37 -3.85 10.88
N ALA A 110 0.56 -2.54 11.08
CA ALA A 110 0.04 -1.86 12.26
C ALA A 110 -1.49 -1.87 12.32
N ALA A 111 -2.18 -1.64 11.19
CA ALA A 111 -3.64 -1.72 11.12
C ALA A 111 -4.15 -3.16 11.38
N MET A 112 -3.48 -4.16 10.83
CA MET A 112 -3.79 -5.56 11.12
C MET A 112 -3.58 -5.92 12.60
N ALA A 113 -2.52 -5.39 13.24
CA ALA A 113 -2.29 -5.57 14.68
C ALA A 113 -3.41 -4.95 15.51
N GLN A 114 -3.91 -3.77 15.13
CA GLN A 114 -5.03 -3.10 15.79
C GLN A 114 -6.33 -3.90 15.70
N ALA A 115 -6.56 -4.56 14.56
CA ALA A 115 -7.70 -5.46 14.36
C ALA A 115 -7.60 -6.79 15.14
N GLY A 116 -6.49 -7.04 15.83
CA GLY A 116 -6.31 -8.22 16.70
C GLY A 116 -5.59 -9.40 16.08
N PHE A 117 -5.02 -9.26 14.88
CA PHE A 117 -4.19 -10.32 14.30
C PHE A 117 -2.91 -10.53 15.11
N LEU A 118 -2.57 -11.80 15.33
CA LEU A 118 -1.34 -12.24 15.98
C LEU A 118 -0.36 -12.82 14.95
N ASP A 119 0.85 -13.15 15.43
CA ASP A 119 1.93 -13.74 14.63
C ASP A 119 2.23 -12.97 13.35
N LEU A 120 2.13 -11.64 13.43
CA LEU A 120 2.41 -10.78 12.29
C LEU A 120 3.86 -10.90 11.86
N ARG A 121 4.05 -11.32 10.61
CA ARG A 121 5.37 -11.45 10.00
C ARG A 121 5.34 -11.03 8.55
N VAL A 122 6.51 -10.83 7.96
CA VAL A 122 6.64 -10.49 6.54
C VAL A 122 7.31 -11.64 5.82
N GLU A 123 6.63 -12.15 4.80
CA GLU A 123 7.19 -13.05 3.79
C GLU A 123 7.57 -12.25 2.54
N SER A 124 8.48 -12.75 1.72
CA SER A 124 8.88 -12.08 0.49
C SER A 124 8.35 -12.83 -0.73
N TRP A 125 7.72 -12.09 -1.63
CA TRP A 125 7.44 -12.55 -2.97
C TRP A 125 8.54 -12.06 -3.90
N ASN A 126 9.47 -12.95 -4.28
CA ASN A 126 10.64 -12.59 -5.09
C ASN A 126 10.36 -12.77 -6.58
N TYR A 127 10.84 -11.82 -7.38
CA TYR A 127 10.69 -11.87 -8.84
C TYR A 127 11.86 -11.17 -9.55
N GLY A 128 12.19 -11.66 -10.75
CA GLY A 128 13.36 -11.17 -11.51
C GLY A 128 13.14 -9.87 -12.25
N SER A 129 11.89 -9.49 -12.56
CA SER A 129 11.59 -8.36 -13.45
C SER A 129 11.50 -7.01 -12.76
N GLY A 130 11.09 -6.92 -11.52
CA GLY A 130 10.92 -5.72 -10.70
C GLY A 130 10.26 -4.52 -11.38
N PHE A 131 9.23 -3.95 -10.78
CA PHE A 131 8.62 -2.72 -11.30
C PHE A 131 9.52 -1.50 -10.95
N PRO A 132 9.95 -0.67 -11.92
CA PRO A 132 10.81 0.47 -11.64
C PRO A 132 10.04 1.56 -10.88
N LYS A 133 10.38 1.77 -9.61
CA LYS A 133 9.90 2.89 -8.77
C LYS A 133 10.90 4.05 -8.77
N SER A 134 11.83 4.03 -9.70
CA SER A 134 12.93 4.99 -9.82
C SER A 134 12.58 6.10 -10.81
N MET A 135 12.85 7.34 -10.43
CA MET A 135 12.83 8.47 -11.37
C MET A 135 14.17 8.56 -12.10
N ASN A 136 14.14 8.80 -13.39
CA ASN A 136 15.32 9.13 -14.17
C ASN A 136 15.77 10.57 -13.82
N ILE A 137 16.98 10.71 -13.29
CA ILE A 137 17.48 12.00 -12.76
C ILE A 137 17.69 13.00 -13.88
N SER A 138 18.32 12.60 -14.98
CA SER A 138 18.55 13.45 -16.16
C SER A 138 17.23 14.09 -16.65
N LYS A 139 16.22 13.25 -16.90
CA LYS A 139 14.89 13.71 -17.33
C LYS A 139 14.18 14.63 -16.31
N GLN A 140 14.49 14.50 -15.03
CA GLN A 140 13.90 15.38 -14.00
C GLN A 140 14.60 16.74 -13.93
N ILE A 141 15.91 16.78 -14.20
CA ILE A 141 16.66 18.04 -14.30
C ILE A 141 16.14 18.85 -15.49
N ASP A 142 15.95 18.22 -16.65
CA ASP A 142 15.45 18.89 -17.86
C ASP A 142 14.03 19.47 -17.72
N LYS A 143 13.22 18.87 -16.84
CA LYS A 143 11.85 19.35 -16.58
C LYS A 143 11.77 20.53 -15.62
N ARG A 144 12.85 20.94 -14.99
CA ARG A 144 12.83 22.08 -14.07
C ARG A 144 12.85 23.41 -14.84
N PRO A 145 11.96 24.36 -14.49
CA PRO A 145 11.89 25.68 -15.17
C PRO A 145 13.10 26.56 -14.91
N VAL A 146 13.84 26.30 -13.84
CA VAL A 146 15.07 27.02 -13.51
C VAL A 146 16.24 26.26 -14.10
N ALA A 147 16.99 26.87 -14.97
CA ALA A 147 18.20 26.33 -15.56
C ALA A 147 19.17 25.90 -14.45
N SER A 148 19.25 24.59 -14.22
CA SER A 148 20.24 24.02 -13.32
C SER A 148 21.62 24.26 -13.94
N SER A 149 22.57 24.80 -13.16
CA SER A 149 23.97 24.92 -13.57
C SER A 149 24.62 23.54 -13.85
N THR A 150 23.96 22.47 -13.47
CA THR A 150 24.42 21.10 -13.70
C THR A 150 23.80 20.53 -14.97
N PRO A 151 24.59 20.21 -16.00
CA PRO A 151 24.06 19.61 -17.22
C PRO A 151 23.36 18.27 -16.92
N ALA A 152 22.10 18.14 -17.33
CA ALA A 152 21.30 16.92 -17.12
C ALA A 152 22.00 15.66 -17.65
N ARG A 153 22.73 15.78 -18.78
CA ARG A 153 23.50 14.69 -19.41
C ARG A 153 24.51 14.01 -18.49
N ARG A 154 25.01 14.69 -17.43
CA ARG A 154 25.92 14.06 -16.45
C ARG A 154 25.25 12.98 -15.63
N TRP A 155 23.92 12.96 -15.62
CA TRP A 155 23.08 12.06 -14.86
C TRP A 155 22.33 11.04 -15.75
N ASP A 156 22.77 10.91 -16.99
CA ASP A 156 22.19 9.89 -17.88
C ASP A 156 22.45 8.48 -17.33
N GLY A 157 21.41 7.67 -17.35
CA GLY A 157 21.43 6.32 -16.78
C GLY A 157 21.25 6.24 -15.26
N TRP A 158 21.27 7.38 -14.56
CA TRP A 158 21.08 7.41 -13.10
C TRP A 158 19.60 7.50 -12.72
N GLY A 159 19.23 6.70 -11.72
CA GLY A 159 17.90 6.70 -11.12
C GLY A 159 17.95 7.05 -9.64
N THR A 160 16.80 7.41 -9.08
CA THR A 160 16.67 7.76 -7.65
C THR A 160 16.64 6.56 -6.71
N ALA A 161 16.39 5.36 -7.24
CA ALA A 161 16.29 4.13 -6.45
C ALA A 161 16.58 2.90 -7.31
N LEU A 162 16.95 1.81 -6.68
CA LEU A 162 17.03 0.50 -7.33
C LEU A 162 15.62 -0.06 -7.58
N LYS A 163 15.51 -0.94 -8.59
CA LYS A 163 14.31 -1.75 -8.79
C LYS A 163 14.14 -2.68 -7.58
N PRO A 164 12.97 -2.74 -6.96
CA PRO A 164 12.71 -3.79 -6.00
C PRO A 164 12.68 -5.14 -6.73
N SER A 165 13.28 -6.15 -6.15
CA SER A 165 13.25 -7.54 -6.63
C SER A 165 12.25 -8.40 -5.86
N TRP A 166 11.50 -7.82 -4.96
CA TRP A 166 10.53 -8.49 -4.11
C TRP A 166 9.41 -7.55 -3.68
N GLU A 167 8.31 -8.15 -3.29
CA GLU A 167 7.20 -7.49 -2.61
C GLU A 167 6.98 -8.13 -1.25
N PRO A 168 6.74 -7.33 -0.20
CA PRO A 168 6.40 -7.86 1.11
C PRO A 168 4.98 -8.39 1.11
N VAL A 169 4.81 -9.56 1.71
CA VAL A 169 3.52 -10.14 2.03
C VAL A 169 3.40 -10.15 3.55
N VAL A 170 2.51 -9.34 4.09
CA VAL A 170 2.21 -9.36 5.52
C VAL A 170 1.31 -10.55 5.80
N VAL A 171 1.71 -11.38 6.73
CA VAL A 171 0.97 -12.57 7.18
C VAL A 171 0.54 -12.36 8.61
N GLY A 172 -0.73 -12.64 8.88
CA GLY A 172 -1.29 -12.61 10.22
C GLY A 172 -2.19 -13.82 10.48
N ARG A 173 -2.44 -14.12 11.74
CA ARG A 173 -3.31 -15.20 12.16
C ARG A 173 -4.39 -14.66 13.12
N LYS A 174 -5.63 -15.08 12.94
CA LYS A 174 -6.67 -14.92 13.96
C LYS A 174 -6.42 -15.92 15.08
N PRO A 175 -6.42 -15.51 16.37
CA PRO A 175 -6.34 -16.44 17.50
C PRO A 175 -7.38 -17.57 17.44
N GLU A 176 -7.08 -18.68 18.09
CA GLU A 176 -8.03 -19.80 18.29
C GLU A 176 -9.08 -19.46 19.33
#